data_8065eca9e134a692ab70b09530a50e1b
#
_entry.id   8065eca9e134a692ab70b09530a50e1b
#
_cell.length_a   1.000
_cell.length_b   1.000
_cell.length_c   1.000
_cell.angle_alpha   90.00
_cell.angle_beta   90.00
_cell.angle_gamma   90.00
#
_symmetry.space_group_name_H-M   'P 1'
#
loop_
_entity.id
_entity.type
_entity.pdbx_description
1 polymer ?
#
loop_
_entity_poly.entity_id
_entity_poly.type
_entity_poly.pdbx_seq_one_letter_code
_entity_poly.pdbx_strand_id
1 'polypeptide(L)'
;MGVRVDIYRRGARMYTAQFMESSALTEEVSKPSELTCEFRGKDPMDVRRGDYVEVGGKALIFTQMPSVEKLSNGEYRYTGHLKDESGYMEDVMFMFLDQDGSQQAIYSTAADFDLTANIEEFLSLVVRNMNRVLTDGWSYEVADTGIDLNDLRNITFSMQNCLDALNAICEEYELEWKFEGGVLKVAREFWDTTGVALKYPVNLLSPVKLTREDDSETCTRLFVFGGERNIPSDYGHDRLMMSGREEYLTRAGSNYVKERCKVFDEVYPRRNSHITGVSVNARGIHFVMDANLDFNINDKLTDNTAKIAFTSGKLVGYEFEIASYNHTGRMIELKQQTEGDVVIPNDSMKAEPGDRYVLLDIRMPDEYIRNAELELREKAMEYFQDKCDDKMTASVSVSTMWLLETGTNLRPTQSVRLIDEKLGLDRRIRVTKVITYPFDDTFHRRRTEVTLSDFVAGSKLSDMAGRLSRNERVMYSRFRSHRDQTTTNTEGIDLNTNSIRWHSGADDE
;
A
#
# COMPACT_ATOMS: atom_id res chain seq x y z
N MET A 1 4.76 26.26 -33.30
CA MET A 1 3.58 25.84 -34.11
C MET A 1 3.01 24.60 -33.46
N GLY A 2 1.74 24.26 -33.65
CA GLY A 2 1.15 23.11 -33.01
C GLY A 2 0.69 22.07 -34.03
N VAL A 3 0.47 20.86 -33.56
CA VAL A 3 0.00 19.70 -34.36
C VAL A 3 -1.51 19.62 -34.33
N ARG A 4 -2.13 19.28 -35.47
CA ARG A 4 -3.58 19.02 -35.52
C ARG A 4 -3.88 17.65 -34.97
N VAL A 5 -4.77 17.58 -33.97
CA VAL A 5 -5.17 16.37 -33.30
C VAL A 5 -6.69 16.30 -33.28
N ASP A 6 -7.22 15.12 -33.50
CA ASP A 6 -8.67 14.86 -33.45
C ASP A 6 -9.09 14.58 -32.01
N ILE A 7 -10.20 15.16 -31.60
CA ILE A 7 -10.86 14.93 -30.31
C ILE A 7 -12.09 14.06 -30.56
N TYR A 8 -12.16 12.95 -29.82
CA TYR A 8 -13.20 11.94 -29.98
C TYR A 8 -14.15 11.91 -28.80
N ARG A 9 -15.41 11.54 -29.06
CA ARG A 9 -16.44 11.23 -28.07
C ARG A 9 -17.10 9.92 -28.45
N ARG A 10 -17.01 8.90 -27.59
CA ARG A 10 -17.61 7.56 -27.82
C ARG A 10 -17.22 6.98 -29.19
N GLY A 11 -15.96 7.10 -29.59
CA GLY A 11 -15.46 6.65 -30.89
C GLY A 11 -15.72 7.56 -32.09
N ALA A 12 -16.57 8.57 -31.94
CA ALA A 12 -16.83 9.52 -33.02
C ALA A 12 -15.92 10.75 -32.91
N ARG A 13 -15.32 11.17 -34.05
CA ARG A 13 -14.56 12.41 -34.11
C ARG A 13 -15.50 13.62 -33.98
N MET A 14 -15.28 14.44 -32.96
CA MET A 14 -16.05 15.64 -32.68
C MET A 14 -15.39 16.90 -33.22
N TYR A 15 -14.10 17.05 -32.97
CA TYR A 15 -13.33 18.25 -33.32
C TYR A 15 -11.94 17.87 -33.82
N THR A 16 -11.34 18.78 -34.61
CA THR A 16 -9.92 18.78 -34.90
C THR A 16 -9.35 20.08 -34.34
N ALA A 17 -8.49 20.02 -33.36
CA ALA A 17 -7.90 21.18 -32.69
C ALA A 17 -6.37 21.22 -32.94
N GLN A 18 -5.80 22.41 -32.82
CA GLN A 18 -4.36 22.60 -32.88
C GLN A 18 -3.75 22.53 -31.50
N PHE A 19 -3.13 21.41 -31.17
CA PHE A 19 -2.42 21.22 -29.91
C PHE A 19 -1.05 21.89 -29.96
N MET A 20 -0.71 22.60 -28.91
CA MET A 20 0.51 23.41 -28.86
C MET A 20 1.73 22.61 -28.48
N GLU A 21 2.89 23.03 -28.94
CA GLU A 21 4.22 22.44 -28.67
C GLU A 21 4.59 22.41 -27.17
N SER A 22 3.93 23.25 -26.36
CA SER A 22 4.10 23.28 -24.90
C SER A 22 3.42 22.13 -24.16
N SER A 23 2.57 21.38 -24.87
CA SER A 23 1.85 20.26 -24.26
C SER A 23 2.80 19.12 -23.90
N ALA A 24 2.75 18.66 -22.65
CA ALA A 24 3.66 17.69 -22.09
C ALA A 24 2.91 16.43 -21.60
N LEU A 25 3.34 15.29 -22.09
CA LEU A 25 2.92 13.97 -21.57
C LEU A 25 3.92 13.52 -20.53
N THR A 26 3.46 13.34 -19.30
CA THR A 26 4.22 12.83 -18.17
C THR A 26 3.82 11.40 -17.88
N GLU A 27 4.77 10.49 -17.86
CA GLU A 27 4.64 9.11 -17.44
C GLU A 27 5.57 8.88 -16.24
N GLU A 28 5.05 8.36 -15.15
CA GLU A 28 5.80 8.14 -13.89
C GLU A 28 5.36 6.83 -13.24
N VAL A 29 6.28 6.14 -12.56
CA VAL A 29 5.98 4.89 -11.85
C VAL A 29 4.91 5.12 -10.79
N SER A 30 3.97 4.20 -10.66
CA SER A 30 2.86 4.24 -9.69
C SER A 30 1.98 5.49 -9.78
N LYS A 31 1.83 6.04 -11.00
CA LYS A 31 0.93 7.15 -11.28
C LYS A 31 0.25 6.97 -12.64
N PRO A 32 -0.98 7.48 -12.82
CA PRO A 32 -1.59 7.59 -14.14
C PRO A 32 -0.73 8.46 -15.06
N SER A 33 -0.65 8.11 -16.36
CA SER A 33 -0.02 8.96 -17.34
C SER A 33 -0.87 10.23 -17.54
N GLU A 34 -0.26 11.41 -17.52
CA GLU A 34 -0.94 12.69 -17.61
C GLU A 34 -0.43 13.55 -18.76
N LEU A 35 -1.35 14.02 -19.61
CA LEU A 35 -1.07 15.03 -20.63
C LEU A 35 -1.63 16.37 -20.18
N THR A 36 -0.73 17.30 -19.88
CA THR A 36 -1.08 18.72 -19.74
C THR A 36 -0.99 19.37 -21.10
N CYS A 37 -2.09 19.93 -21.60
CA CYS A 37 -2.13 20.46 -22.95
C CYS A 37 -2.74 21.86 -23.07
N GLU A 38 -2.22 22.61 -24.01
CA GLU A 38 -2.87 23.79 -24.57
C GLU A 38 -3.25 23.49 -26.02
N PHE A 39 -4.49 23.79 -26.40
CA PHE A 39 -4.97 23.65 -27.78
C PHE A 39 -5.86 24.82 -28.21
N ARG A 40 -5.97 25.03 -29.51
CA ARG A 40 -6.72 26.14 -30.08
C ARG A 40 -7.69 25.70 -31.15
N GLY A 41 -8.76 26.49 -31.27
CA GLY A 41 -9.77 26.36 -32.32
C GLY A 41 -10.26 27.70 -32.81
N LYS A 42 -10.67 27.78 -34.07
CA LYS A 42 -11.28 28.96 -34.64
C LYS A 42 -12.68 29.21 -34.11
N ASP A 43 -13.42 28.13 -33.89
CA ASP A 43 -14.76 28.13 -33.38
C ASP A 43 -14.78 27.56 -31.94
N PRO A 44 -15.77 27.92 -31.11
CA PRO A 44 -15.92 27.33 -29.79
C PRO A 44 -16.19 25.85 -29.87
N MET A 45 -15.51 25.07 -29.06
CA MET A 45 -15.64 23.60 -28.97
C MET A 45 -16.25 23.22 -27.63
N ASP A 46 -17.31 22.40 -27.66
CA ASP A 46 -17.94 21.81 -26.46
C ASP A 46 -17.19 20.53 -26.09
N VAL A 47 -15.96 20.68 -25.56
CA VAL A 47 -15.15 19.56 -25.06
C VAL A 47 -15.64 19.19 -23.67
N ARG A 48 -15.94 17.91 -23.46
CA ARG A 48 -16.56 17.42 -22.23
C ARG A 48 -15.64 16.41 -21.54
N ARG A 49 -15.88 16.20 -20.26
CA ARG A 49 -15.31 15.08 -19.52
C ARG A 49 -15.64 13.76 -20.25
N GLY A 50 -14.66 12.87 -20.41
CA GLY A 50 -14.80 11.61 -21.14
C GLY A 50 -14.52 11.72 -22.65
N ASP A 51 -14.34 12.93 -23.22
CA ASP A 51 -13.75 13.07 -24.55
C ASP A 51 -12.27 12.67 -24.47
N TYR A 52 -11.70 12.21 -25.59
CA TYR A 52 -10.32 11.74 -25.59
C TYR A 52 -9.56 12.11 -26.85
N VAL A 53 -8.25 12.05 -26.74
CA VAL A 53 -7.31 12.14 -27.88
C VAL A 53 -6.42 10.90 -27.90
N GLU A 54 -5.92 10.54 -29.09
CA GLU A 54 -4.97 9.44 -29.25
C GLU A 54 -3.55 9.99 -29.43
N VAL A 55 -2.66 9.57 -28.55
CA VAL A 55 -1.25 9.97 -28.58
C VAL A 55 -0.37 8.74 -28.43
N GLY A 56 0.46 8.46 -29.40
CA GLY A 56 1.40 7.32 -29.37
C GLY A 56 0.72 5.96 -29.18
N GLY A 57 -0.53 5.81 -29.65
CA GLY A 57 -1.33 4.58 -29.52
C GLY A 57 -2.03 4.43 -28.17
N LYS A 58 -1.98 5.46 -27.31
CA LYS A 58 -2.73 5.53 -26.04
C LYS A 58 -3.89 6.52 -26.17
N ALA A 59 -5.07 6.14 -25.66
CA ALA A 59 -6.18 7.05 -25.47
C ALA A 59 -5.95 7.87 -24.18
N LEU A 60 -5.93 9.18 -24.29
CA LEU A 60 -5.83 10.10 -23.16
C LEU A 60 -7.14 10.87 -23.04
N ILE A 61 -7.75 10.80 -21.87
CA ILE A 61 -9.15 11.15 -21.60
C ILE A 61 -9.20 12.44 -20.80
N PHE A 62 -10.08 13.37 -21.20
CA PHE A 62 -10.35 14.58 -20.41
C PHE A 62 -11.07 14.19 -19.10
N THR A 63 -10.35 14.17 -18.00
CA THR A 63 -10.90 13.90 -16.66
C THR A 63 -11.65 15.12 -16.11
N GLN A 64 -11.33 16.32 -16.63
CA GLN A 64 -11.97 17.58 -16.29
C GLN A 64 -12.32 18.35 -17.56
N MET A 65 -13.30 19.22 -17.49
CA MET A 65 -13.59 20.14 -18.59
C MET A 65 -12.42 21.12 -18.75
N PRO A 66 -11.88 21.33 -19.98
CA PRO A 66 -10.81 22.29 -20.19
C PRO A 66 -11.28 23.72 -19.90
N SER A 67 -10.37 24.54 -19.37
CA SER A 67 -10.62 25.97 -19.31
C SER A 67 -10.59 26.58 -20.71
N VAL A 68 -11.40 27.59 -20.97
CA VAL A 68 -11.51 28.24 -22.28
C VAL A 68 -11.34 29.74 -22.15
N GLU A 69 -10.55 30.33 -23.05
CA GLU A 69 -10.34 31.76 -23.17
C GLU A 69 -10.52 32.18 -24.62
N LYS A 70 -11.31 33.26 -24.87
CA LYS A 70 -11.40 33.86 -26.18
C LYS A 70 -10.27 34.88 -26.37
N LEU A 71 -9.45 34.65 -27.36
CA LEU A 71 -8.31 35.53 -27.70
C LEU A 71 -8.74 36.75 -28.49
N SER A 72 -7.91 37.81 -28.50
CA SER A 72 -8.17 39.05 -29.21
C SER A 72 -8.22 38.89 -30.75
N ASN A 73 -7.60 37.84 -31.30
CA ASN A 73 -7.67 37.46 -32.71
C ASN A 73 -8.94 36.68 -33.09
N GLY A 74 -9.86 36.45 -32.12
CA GLY A 74 -11.10 35.72 -32.30
C GLY A 74 -11.01 34.22 -32.17
N GLU A 75 -9.82 33.64 -31.96
CA GLU A 75 -9.62 32.24 -31.67
C GLU A 75 -9.95 31.91 -30.21
N TYR A 76 -10.15 30.64 -29.94
CA TYR A 76 -10.38 30.11 -28.61
C TYR A 76 -9.17 29.27 -28.18
N ARG A 77 -8.62 29.57 -27.01
CA ARG A 77 -7.55 28.80 -26.34
C ARG A 77 -8.15 27.96 -25.25
N TYR A 78 -7.79 26.70 -25.23
CA TYR A 78 -8.18 25.71 -24.23
C TYR A 78 -6.95 25.21 -23.49
N THR A 79 -7.08 25.04 -22.18
CA THR A 79 -6.07 24.37 -21.34
C THR A 79 -6.73 23.19 -20.64
N GLY A 80 -6.18 22.00 -20.79
CA GLY A 80 -6.76 20.78 -20.28
C GLY A 80 -5.73 19.82 -19.71
N HIS A 81 -6.25 18.92 -18.87
CA HIS A 81 -5.53 17.79 -18.30
C HIS A 81 -6.23 16.52 -18.74
N LEU A 82 -5.47 15.62 -19.35
CA LEU A 82 -5.96 14.33 -19.80
C LEU A 82 -5.14 13.25 -19.12
N LYS A 83 -5.78 12.14 -18.78
CA LYS A 83 -5.13 10.98 -18.19
C LYS A 83 -5.40 9.74 -19.03
N ASP A 84 -4.53 8.74 -18.88
CA ASP A 84 -4.80 7.43 -19.44
C ASP A 84 -5.93 6.73 -18.67
N GLU A 85 -6.28 5.51 -19.09
CA GLU A 85 -7.39 4.75 -18.51
C GLU A 85 -7.23 4.52 -17.00
N SER A 86 -6.00 4.43 -16.48
CA SER A 86 -5.75 4.28 -15.05
C SER A 86 -6.21 5.50 -14.23
N GLY A 87 -6.33 6.68 -14.87
CA GLY A 87 -6.85 7.89 -14.25
C GLY A 87 -8.31 7.77 -13.78
N TYR A 88 -9.09 6.82 -14.31
CA TYR A 88 -10.45 6.57 -13.81
C TYR A 88 -10.49 6.12 -12.35
N MET A 89 -9.38 5.56 -11.83
CA MET A 89 -9.30 5.21 -10.40
C MET A 89 -9.51 6.39 -9.45
N GLU A 90 -9.25 7.62 -9.90
CA GLU A 90 -9.50 8.83 -9.10
C GLU A 90 -10.99 9.17 -9.00
N ASP A 91 -11.80 8.76 -9.99
CA ASP A 91 -13.21 9.08 -10.07
C ASP A 91 -14.12 7.95 -9.51
N VAL A 92 -13.55 6.80 -9.15
CA VAL A 92 -14.27 5.64 -8.61
C VAL A 92 -14.04 5.52 -7.12
N MET A 93 -15.13 5.58 -6.34
CA MET A 93 -15.05 5.36 -4.89
C MET A 93 -14.71 3.92 -4.56
N PHE A 94 -13.77 3.74 -3.64
CA PHE A 94 -13.41 2.45 -3.11
C PHE A 94 -14.39 2.03 -2.02
N MET A 95 -15.13 0.95 -2.26
CA MET A 95 -16.19 0.47 -1.39
C MET A 95 -15.99 -1.00 -1.07
N PHE A 96 -16.42 -1.42 0.11
CA PHE A 96 -16.47 -2.84 0.43
C PHE A 96 -17.55 -3.52 -0.42
N LEU A 97 -17.12 -4.54 -1.18
CA LEU A 97 -17.98 -5.36 -2.04
C LEU A 97 -17.79 -6.82 -1.63
N ASP A 98 -18.85 -7.61 -1.65
CA ASP A 98 -18.74 -9.04 -1.43
C ASP A 98 -18.10 -9.80 -2.63
N GLN A 99 -17.89 -11.10 -2.47
CA GLN A 99 -17.12 -11.90 -3.44
C GLN A 99 -17.76 -11.99 -4.84
N ASP A 100 -19.07 -11.83 -4.95
CA ASP A 100 -19.79 -11.90 -6.22
C ASP A 100 -19.89 -10.51 -6.91
N GLY A 101 -19.28 -9.47 -6.32
CA GLY A 101 -19.32 -8.11 -6.83
C GLY A 101 -20.67 -7.43 -6.60
N SER A 102 -21.60 -8.08 -5.90
CA SER A 102 -22.82 -7.45 -5.45
C SER A 102 -22.45 -6.34 -4.46
N GLN A 103 -22.99 -5.16 -4.67
CA GLN A 103 -22.90 -4.11 -3.66
C GLN A 103 -23.65 -4.60 -2.43
N GLN A 104 -22.93 -4.97 -1.38
CA GLN A 104 -23.55 -5.03 -0.08
C GLN A 104 -23.96 -3.62 0.26
N ALA A 105 -25.17 -3.31 -0.08
CA ALA A 105 -25.88 -2.08 0.13
C ALA A 105 -24.99 -0.82 0.12
N ILE A 106 -25.29 0.14 -0.71
CA ILE A 106 -24.71 1.47 -0.68
C ILE A 106 -25.12 2.14 0.65
N TYR A 107 -24.60 1.62 1.76
CA TYR A 107 -24.75 2.26 3.04
C TYR A 107 -23.53 3.13 3.30
N SER A 108 -23.71 4.19 4.04
CA SER A 108 -22.68 5.16 4.43
C SER A 108 -21.42 4.52 5.06
N THR A 109 -21.51 3.30 5.57
CA THR A 109 -20.42 2.54 6.17
C THR A 109 -19.63 1.69 5.19
N ALA A 110 -20.13 1.45 3.97
CA ALA A 110 -19.45 0.60 2.98
C ALA A 110 -18.21 1.26 2.35
N ALA A 111 -18.04 2.57 2.51
CA ALA A 111 -16.85 3.33 2.11
C ALA A 111 -15.91 3.64 3.29
N ASP A 112 -16.29 3.24 4.50
CA ASP A 112 -15.53 3.42 5.73
C ASP A 112 -15.46 2.08 6.46
N PHE A 113 -14.35 1.36 6.30
CA PHE A 113 -14.18 -0.01 6.77
C PHE A 113 -12.73 -0.39 7.02
N ASP A 114 -12.54 -1.34 7.92
CA ASP A 114 -11.28 -2.03 8.14
C ASP A 114 -11.29 -3.36 7.40
N LEU A 115 -10.21 -3.67 6.69
CA LEU A 115 -10.06 -4.94 6.01
C LEU A 115 -8.71 -5.56 6.34
N THR A 116 -8.76 -6.80 6.85
CA THR A 116 -7.57 -7.64 6.99
C THR A 116 -7.57 -8.65 5.85
N ALA A 117 -6.65 -8.51 4.93
CA ALA A 117 -6.60 -9.32 3.72
C ALA A 117 -5.15 -9.50 3.24
N ASN A 118 -4.94 -10.39 2.29
CA ASN A 118 -3.70 -10.50 1.55
C ASN A 118 -3.72 -9.55 0.32
N ILE A 119 -2.58 -9.44 -0.36
CA ILE A 119 -2.45 -8.54 -1.51
C ILE A 119 -3.43 -8.88 -2.65
N GLU A 120 -3.68 -10.17 -2.94
CA GLU A 120 -4.60 -10.57 -4.02
C GLU A 120 -6.04 -10.17 -3.71
N GLU A 121 -6.49 -10.32 -2.46
CA GLU A 121 -7.83 -9.91 -2.04
C GLU A 121 -8.02 -8.40 -2.12
N PHE A 122 -7.01 -7.61 -1.71
CA PHE A 122 -7.04 -6.16 -1.86
C PHE A 122 -7.13 -5.74 -3.33
N LEU A 123 -6.28 -6.29 -4.20
CA LEU A 123 -6.31 -6.00 -5.63
C LEU A 123 -7.61 -6.44 -6.30
N SER A 124 -8.13 -7.60 -5.91
CA SER A 124 -9.44 -8.09 -6.34
C SER A 124 -10.54 -7.09 -5.98
N LEU A 125 -10.50 -6.51 -4.76
CA LEU A 125 -11.47 -5.51 -4.34
C LEU A 125 -11.34 -4.20 -5.16
N VAL A 126 -10.12 -3.73 -5.45
CA VAL A 126 -9.90 -2.57 -6.33
C VAL A 126 -10.51 -2.83 -7.71
N VAL A 127 -10.16 -3.95 -8.34
CA VAL A 127 -10.64 -4.31 -9.67
C VAL A 127 -12.16 -4.48 -9.71
N ARG A 128 -12.78 -5.09 -8.70
CA ARG A 128 -14.25 -5.19 -8.60
C ARG A 128 -14.91 -3.82 -8.51
N ASN A 129 -14.33 -2.86 -7.77
CA ASN A 129 -14.83 -1.50 -7.72
C ASN A 129 -14.72 -0.81 -9.08
N MET A 130 -13.63 -1.00 -9.82
CA MET A 130 -13.47 -0.46 -11.17
C MET A 130 -14.50 -1.08 -12.13
N ASN A 131 -14.64 -2.40 -12.15
CA ASN A 131 -15.59 -3.11 -13.01
C ASN A 131 -17.06 -2.84 -12.67
N ARG A 132 -17.36 -2.41 -11.44
CA ARG A 132 -18.70 -1.95 -11.04
C ARG A 132 -19.14 -0.70 -11.82
N VAL A 133 -18.19 0.19 -12.15
CA VAL A 133 -18.45 1.48 -12.80
C VAL A 133 -18.12 1.44 -14.28
N LEU A 134 -16.99 0.86 -14.63
CA LEU A 134 -16.53 0.68 -16.00
C LEU A 134 -16.96 -0.71 -16.44
N THR A 135 -17.84 -0.81 -17.40
CA THR A 135 -18.53 -2.05 -17.78
C THR A 135 -17.62 -3.15 -18.32
N ASP A 136 -16.30 -2.99 -18.42
CA ASP A 136 -15.43 -3.97 -19.00
C ASP A 136 -14.01 -4.04 -18.44
N GLY A 137 -13.60 -5.23 -18.07
CA GLY A 137 -12.32 -5.84 -18.43
C GLY A 137 -11.10 -5.46 -17.59
N TRP A 138 -11.23 -4.78 -16.43
CA TRP A 138 -10.11 -4.64 -15.53
C TRP A 138 -9.79 -5.97 -14.85
N SER A 139 -8.52 -6.29 -14.81
CA SER A 139 -7.97 -7.45 -14.09
C SER A 139 -6.71 -7.04 -13.32
N TYR A 140 -6.18 -7.94 -12.50
CA TYR A 140 -4.94 -7.68 -11.77
C TYR A 140 -3.95 -8.84 -11.94
N GLU A 141 -2.68 -8.54 -11.72
CA GLU A 141 -1.58 -9.48 -11.75
C GLU A 141 -0.56 -9.12 -10.67
N VAL A 142 -0.18 -10.08 -9.82
CA VAL A 142 0.97 -9.97 -8.93
C VAL A 142 2.18 -10.46 -9.73
N ALA A 143 2.95 -9.53 -10.27
CA ALA A 143 4.03 -9.82 -11.23
C ALA A 143 5.32 -10.34 -10.57
N ASP A 144 5.47 -10.15 -9.26
CA ASP A 144 6.64 -10.60 -8.50
C ASP A 144 6.31 -11.87 -7.71
N THR A 145 6.94 -12.99 -8.07
CA THR A 145 6.78 -14.29 -7.41
C THR A 145 7.40 -14.35 -6.00
N GLY A 146 8.18 -13.35 -5.61
CA GLY A 146 8.77 -13.26 -4.27
C GLY A 146 7.86 -12.63 -3.22
N ILE A 147 6.68 -12.14 -3.61
CA ILE A 147 5.68 -11.61 -2.67
C ILE A 147 5.01 -12.77 -1.94
N ASP A 148 4.98 -12.70 -0.60
CA ASP A 148 4.25 -13.68 0.20
C ASP A 148 2.74 -13.41 0.12
N LEU A 149 2.04 -14.24 -0.64
CA LEU A 149 0.58 -14.17 -0.79
C LEU A 149 -0.19 -14.57 0.49
N ASN A 150 0.50 -15.03 1.53
CA ASN A 150 -0.10 -15.32 2.82
C ASN A 150 0.12 -14.21 3.85
N ASP A 151 0.85 -13.15 3.49
CA ASP A 151 1.05 -11.99 4.35
C ASP A 151 -0.25 -11.19 4.45
N LEU A 152 -0.85 -11.21 5.64
CA LEU A 152 -2.10 -10.50 5.92
C LEU A 152 -1.78 -9.15 6.54
N ARG A 153 -2.32 -8.11 5.96
CA ARG A 153 -2.24 -6.73 6.47
C ARG A 153 -3.62 -6.22 6.83
N ASN A 154 -3.68 -5.39 7.85
CA ASN A 154 -4.92 -4.68 8.22
C ASN A 154 -4.83 -3.24 7.74
N ILE A 155 -5.72 -2.84 6.84
CA ILE A 155 -5.77 -1.49 6.29
C ILE A 155 -7.16 -0.89 6.54
N THR A 156 -7.17 0.32 7.07
CA THR A 156 -8.39 1.12 7.26
C THR A 156 -8.59 2.01 6.04
N PHE A 157 -9.77 1.93 5.45
CA PHE A 157 -10.19 2.78 4.34
C PHE A 157 -11.31 3.71 4.81
N SER A 158 -11.19 5.00 4.50
CA SER A 158 -12.20 5.99 4.88
C SER A 158 -12.48 6.92 3.71
N MET A 159 -13.62 6.69 3.05
CA MET A 159 -14.14 7.50 1.94
C MET A 159 -13.10 7.83 0.85
N GLN A 160 -12.26 6.88 0.51
CA GLN A 160 -11.19 7.02 -0.48
C GLN A 160 -11.66 6.63 -1.87
N ASN A 161 -11.03 7.18 -2.91
CA ASN A 161 -11.15 6.66 -4.27
C ASN A 161 -10.24 5.43 -4.47
N CYS A 162 -10.41 4.73 -5.61
CA CYS A 162 -9.64 3.52 -5.89
C CYS A 162 -8.14 3.77 -6.06
N LEU A 163 -7.71 4.95 -6.54
CA LEU A 163 -6.30 5.29 -6.66
C LEU A 163 -5.65 5.50 -5.29
N ASP A 164 -6.29 6.24 -4.41
CA ASP A 164 -5.78 6.47 -3.05
C ASP A 164 -5.76 5.17 -2.26
N ALA A 165 -6.78 4.31 -2.42
CA ALA A 165 -6.82 2.99 -1.81
C ALA A 165 -5.70 2.08 -2.35
N LEU A 166 -5.49 2.05 -3.68
CA LEU A 166 -4.39 1.30 -4.29
C LEU A 166 -3.02 1.78 -3.79
N ASN A 167 -2.82 3.09 -3.70
CA ASN A 167 -1.58 3.66 -3.18
C ASN A 167 -1.36 3.29 -1.71
N ALA A 168 -2.41 3.31 -0.88
CA ALA A 168 -2.33 2.88 0.52
C ALA A 168 -2.00 1.38 0.65
N ILE A 169 -2.58 0.53 -0.20
CA ILE A 169 -2.27 -0.90 -0.27
C ILE A 169 -0.80 -1.10 -0.68
N CYS A 170 -0.37 -0.44 -1.76
CA CYS A 170 1.00 -0.55 -2.24
C CYS A 170 2.02 -0.02 -1.23
N GLU A 171 1.70 1.06 -0.50
CA GLU A 171 2.56 1.59 0.58
C GLU A 171 2.70 0.59 1.73
N GLU A 172 1.59 -0.03 2.17
CA GLU A 172 1.62 -1.00 3.26
C GLU A 172 2.41 -2.26 2.91
N TYR A 173 2.34 -2.72 1.65
CA TYR A 173 3.08 -3.89 1.16
C TYR A 173 4.44 -3.55 0.54
N GLU A 174 4.83 -2.28 0.53
CA GLU A 174 6.05 -1.78 -0.13
C GLU A 174 6.14 -2.20 -1.61
N LEU A 175 5.04 -1.99 -2.36
CA LEU A 175 4.90 -2.38 -3.77
C LEU A 175 4.79 -1.15 -4.68
N GLU A 176 5.14 -1.35 -5.92
CA GLU A 176 4.86 -0.45 -7.04
C GLU A 176 3.73 -1.02 -7.89
N TRP A 177 3.03 -0.14 -8.60
CA TRP A 177 2.02 -0.56 -9.55
C TRP A 177 2.23 0.07 -10.92
N LYS A 178 1.73 -0.61 -11.96
CA LYS A 178 1.57 -0.10 -13.32
C LYS A 178 0.29 -0.64 -13.94
N PHE A 179 -0.26 0.10 -14.89
CA PHE A 179 -1.46 -0.31 -15.61
C PHE A 179 -1.16 -0.48 -17.09
N GLU A 180 -1.44 -1.65 -17.63
CA GLU A 180 -1.16 -2.00 -19.02
C GLU A 180 -2.29 -2.82 -19.61
N GLY A 181 -2.99 -2.30 -20.62
CA GLY A 181 -3.99 -3.05 -21.39
C GLY A 181 -5.13 -3.62 -20.55
N GLY A 182 -5.64 -2.89 -19.58
CA GLY A 182 -6.72 -3.35 -18.70
C GLY A 182 -6.22 -4.17 -17.51
N VAL A 183 -4.91 -4.37 -17.36
CA VAL A 183 -4.33 -5.16 -16.26
C VAL A 183 -3.59 -4.26 -15.29
N LEU A 184 -4.03 -4.27 -14.04
CA LEU A 184 -3.32 -3.65 -12.92
C LEU A 184 -2.25 -4.62 -12.42
N LYS A 185 -0.98 -4.27 -12.59
CA LYS A 185 0.15 -5.09 -12.18
C LYS A 185 0.81 -4.49 -10.96
N VAL A 186 1.20 -5.33 -10.00
CA VAL A 186 1.97 -4.95 -8.83
C VAL A 186 3.23 -5.80 -8.67
N ALA A 187 4.28 -5.19 -8.17
CA ALA A 187 5.55 -5.84 -7.86
C ALA A 187 6.27 -5.03 -6.76
N ARG A 188 7.25 -5.63 -6.06
CA ARG A 188 8.13 -4.87 -5.16
C ARG A 188 8.89 -3.78 -5.91
N GLU A 189 9.36 -4.14 -7.09
CA GLU A 189 10.02 -3.21 -7.99
C GLU A 189 9.89 -3.73 -9.43
N PHE A 190 9.50 -2.85 -10.36
CA PHE A 190 9.56 -3.16 -11.78
C PHE A 190 10.93 -2.78 -12.34
N TRP A 191 11.62 -3.75 -12.92
CA TRP A 191 12.95 -3.57 -13.47
C TRP A 191 13.06 -4.18 -14.87
N ASP A 192 12.51 -3.47 -15.84
CA ASP A 192 12.52 -3.93 -17.25
C ASP A 192 13.91 -3.68 -17.86
N THR A 193 14.72 -4.71 -17.98
CA THR A 193 16.09 -4.57 -18.51
C THR A 193 16.11 -4.20 -19.98
N THR A 194 16.76 -3.08 -20.33
CA THR A 194 16.97 -2.66 -21.71
C THR A 194 18.46 -2.66 -22.07
N GLY A 195 18.76 -2.70 -23.38
CA GLY A 195 20.10 -2.50 -23.92
C GLY A 195 20.52 -1.04 -24.09
N VAL A 196 19.67 -0.10 -23.64
CA VAL A 196 19.87 1.34 -23.86
C VAL A 196 21.01 1.86 -22.98
N ALA A 197 21.94 2.58 -23.61
CA ALA A 197 22.99 3.33 -22.95
C ALA A 197 22.82 4.83 -23.21
N LEU A 198 22.74 5.61 -22.13
CA LEU A 198 22.65 7.07 -22.18
C LEU A 198 24.02 7.67 -21.86
N LYS A 199 24.57 8.44 -22.80
CA LYS A 199 25.90 9.05 -22.70
C LYS A 199 25.91 10.48 -23.25
N TYR A 200 26.53 11.41 -22.51
CA TYR A 200 26.79 12.75 -22.97
C TYR A 200 28.17 12.82 -23.68
N PRO A 201 28.31 13.48 -24.83
CA PRO A 201 27.29 14.19 -25.62
C PRO A 201 26.71 13.36 -26.79
N VAL A 202 26.63 12.06 -26.68
CA VAL A 202 26.20 11.16 -27.78
C VAL A 202 24.71 11.23 -28.04
N ASN A 203 23.89 10.96 -26.99
CA ASN A 203 22.43 10.98 -27.07
C ASN A 203 21.75 11.78 -25.97
N LEU A 204 22.54 12.34 -25.04
CA LEU A 204 22.08 13.33 -24.09
C LEU A 204 22.35 14.75 -24.63
N LEU A 205 21.35 15.61 -24.51
CA LEU A 205 21.42 17.02 -24.98
C LEU A 205 22.10 17.94 -23.95
N SER A 206 22.13 17.52 -22.69
CA SER A 206 22.74 18.25 -21.59
C SER A 206 23.60 17.30 -20.73
N PRO A 207 24.62 17.84 -20.03
CA PRO A 207 25.33 17.07 -19.01
C PRO A 207 24.39 16.49 -17.96
N VAL A 208 24.78 15.37 -17.40
CA VAL A 208 24.02 14.71 -16.34
C VAL A 208 23.98 15.59 -15.10
N LYS A 209 22.77 15.88 -14.59
CA LYS A 209 22.58 16.54 -13.32
C LYS A 209 22.27 15.46 -12.26
N LEU A 210 23.24 15.20 -11.40
CA LEU A 210 23.08 14.28 -10.28
C LEU A 210 22.60 15.03 -9.05
N THR A 211 21.58 14.51 -8.42
CA THR A 211 21.11 14.91 -7.11
C THR A 211 21.23 13.70 -6.19
N ARG A 212 21.93 13.86 -5.07
CA ARG A 212 21.90 12.87 -4.01
C ARG A 212 20.84 13.34 -3.03
N GLU A 213 19.84 12.53 -2.82
CA GLU A 213 18.79 12.85 -1.88
C GLU A 213 19.19 12.31 -0.52
N ASP A 214 19.23 13.21 0.47
CA ASP A 214 19.33 12.84 1.87
C ASP A 214 17.94 12.42 2.34
N ASP A 215 17.60 11.16 2.08
CA ASP A 215 16.35 10.57 2.50
C ASP A 215 16.32 10.39 4.02
N SER A 216 15.12 10.45 4.60
CA SER A 216 14.89 10.18 6.03
C SER A 216 15.35 8.79 6.45
N GLU A 217 15.42 7.83 5.51
CA GLU A 217 15.82 6.44 5.76
C GLU A 217 17.32 6.19 5.61
N THR A 218 18.05 7.05 4.87
CA THR A 218 19.51 6.91 4.71
C THR A 218 20.21 6.89 6.05
N CYS A 219 20.98 5.85 6.30
CA CYS A 219 21.77 5.74 7.54
C CYS A 219 23.01 4.87 7.36
N THR A 220 23.99 5.06 8.26
CA THR A 220 25.17 4.20 8.36
C THR A 220 25.13 3.28 9.56
N ARG A 221 24.18 3.54 10.48
CA ARG A 221 23.87 2.69 11.63
C ARG A 221 22.35 2.63 11.82
N LEU A 222 21.80 1.42 11.78
CA LEU A 222 20.38 1.15 11.93
C LEU A 222 20.13 0.38 13.21
N PHE A 223 19.43 0.98 14.17
CA PHE A 223 18.87 0.28 15.32
C PHE A 223 17.61 -0.45 14.90
N VAL A 224 17.49 -1.71 15.32
CA VAL A 224 16.41 -2.60 14.87
C VAL A 224 15.71 -3.23 16.06
N PHE A 225 14.39 -3.14 16.07
CA PHE A 225 13.54 -3.76 17.07
C PHE A 225 12.38 -4.48 16.38
N GLY A 226 11.97 -5.62 16.96
CA GLY A 226 10.73 -6.31 16.57
C GLY A 226 9.54 -5.89 17.41
N GLY A 227 8.46 -6.66 17.32
CA GLY A 227 7.24 -6.45 18.09
C GLY A 227 7.41 -6.74 19.58
N GLU A 228 6.39 -6.35 20.36
CA GLU A 228 6.34 -6.52 21.81
C GLU A 228 5.56 -7.79 22.23
N ARG A 229 4.83 -8.41 21.28
CA ARG A 229 3.95 -9.54 21.58
C ARG A 229 4.74 -10.79 21.89
N ASN A 230 4.26 -11.59 22.83
CA ASN A 230 4.82 -12.90 23.22
C ASN A 230 6.26 -12.86 23.74
N ILE A 231 6.74 -11.69 24.17
CA ILE A 231 8.07 -11.54 24.76
C ILE A 231 8.00 -11.94 26.23
N PRO A 232 8.85 -12.89 26.69
CA PRO A 232 8.90 -13.27 28.10
C PRO A 232 9.44 -12.13 28.96
N SER A 233 8.95 -12.00 30.18
CA SER A 233 9.39 -10.96 31.12
C SER A 233 10.89 -11.08 31.50
N ASP A 234 11.48 -12.25 31.35
CA ASP A 234 12.91 -12.52 31.57
C ASP A 234 13.78 -12.38 30.32
N TYR A 235 13.20 -11.92 29.20
CA TYR A 235 13.94 -11.64 27.95
C TYR A 235 14.93 -10.48 28.10
N GLY A 236 14.64 -9.53 29.00
CA GLY A 236 15.49 -8.39 29.33
C GLY A 236 15.29 -7.14 28.46
N HIS A 237 14.37 -7.20 27.49
CA HIS A 237 13.97 -6.10 26.63
C HIS A 237 12.46 -6.17 26.41
N ASP A 238 11.81 -5.01 26.26
CA ASP A 238 10.37 -4.93 26.00
C ASP A 238 10.02 -5.32 24.55
N ARG A 239 11.01 -5.28 23.64
CA ARG A 239 10.86 -5.60 22.22
C ARG A 239 11.80 -6.73 21.84
N LEU A 240 11.42 -7.45 20.79
CA LEU A 240 12.27 -8.46 20.19
C LEU A 240 13.54 -7.82 19.64
N MET A 241 14.69 -8.42 19.95
CA MET A 241 16.01 -8.02 19.45
C MET A 241 16.46 -8.94 18.31
N MET A 242 17.43 -8.51 17.51
CA MET A 242 18.06 -9.37 16.52
C MET A 242 18.83 -10.51 17.18
N SER A 243 19.05 -11.59 16.42
CA SER A 243 19.79 -12.75 16.89
C SER A 243 21.18 -12.36 17.44
N GLY A 244 21.56 -12.96 18.57
CA GLY A 244 22.78 -12.57 19.28
C GLY A 244 22.66 -11.29 20.10
N ARG A 245 21.44 -10.73 20.22
CA ARG A 245 21.13 -9.46 20.89
C ARG A 245 21.90 -8.28 20.30
N GLU A 246 22.14 -8.32 18.97
CA GLU A 246 22.67 -7.18 18.23
C GLU A 246 21.62 -6.04 18.27
N GLU A 247 22.04 -4.86 18.71
CA GLU A 247 21.13 -3.69 18.80
C GLU A 247 21.05 -2.95 17.47
N TYR A 248 22.09 -3.01 16.65
CA TYR A 248 22.15 -2.26 15.39
C TYR A 248 22.99 -2.96 14.33
N LEU A 249 22.67 -2.65 13.08
CA LEU A 249 23.51 -2.93 11.91
C LEU A 249 24.38 -1.71 11.57
N THR A 250 25.60 -1.91 11.09
CA THR A 250 26.50 -0.82 10.72
C THR A 250 27.16 -1.06 9.36
N ARG A 251 27.36 0.02 8.60
CA ARG A 251 28.02 -0.02 7.31
C ARG A 251 29.54 0.05 7.49
N ALA A 252 30.22 -0.98 7.03
CA ALA A 252 31.68 -1.03 7.09
C ALA A 252 32.29 0.09 6.22
N GLY A 253 33.35 0.73 6.74
CA GLY A 253 34.11 1.77 6.02
C GLY A 253 33.45 3.16 5.97
N SER A 254 32.33 3.38 6.65
CA SER A 254 31.76 4.72 6.76
C SER A 254 32.57 5.60 7.71
N ASN A 255 32.96 6.78 7.23
CA ASN A 255 33.65 7.81 8.02
C ASN A 255 32.71 8.71 8.83
N TYR A 256 31.39 8.54 8.64
CA TYR A 256 30.36 9.35 9.29
C TYR A 256 29.28 8.43 9.89
N VAL A 257 28.85 8.75 11.09
CA VAL A 257 27.79 8.00 11.76
C VAL A 257 26.48 8.77 11.63
N LYS A 258 25.53 8.18 10.90
CA LYS A 258 24.15 8.65 10.78
C LYS A 258 23.25 7.53 11.29
N GLU A 259 22.60 7.74 12.42
CA GLU A 259 21.78 6.74 13.08
C GLU A 259 20.30 6.86 12.72
N ARG A 260 19.65 5.71 12.59
CA ARG A 260 18.19 5.59 12.44
C ARG A 260 17.69 4.41 13.26
N CYS A 261 16.39 4.36 13.46
CA CYS A 261 15.71 3.27 14.15
C CYS A 261 14.56 2.76 13.25
N LYS A 262 14.45 1.44 13.11
CA LYS A 262 13.33 0.77 12.45
C LYS A 262 12.72 -0.25 13.40
N VAL A 263 11.40 -0.27 13.47
CA VAL A 263 10.63 -1.26 14.23
C VAL A 263 9.85 -2.10 13.24
N PHE A 264 9.95 -3.42 13.38
CA PHE A 264 9.19 -4.43 12.63
C PHE A 264 8.18 -5.05 13.59
N ASP A 265 7.08 -4.35 13.85
CA ASP A 265 6.04 -4.79 14.82
C ASP A 265 5.39 -6.13 14.47
N GLU A 266 5.41 -6.50 13.18
CA GLU A 266 4.90 -7.77 12.67
C GLU A 266 5.83 -8.97 12.99
N VAL A 267 7.09 -8.72 13.37
CA VAL A 267 8.05 -9.75 13.73
C VAL A 267 8.10 -9.92 15.24
N TYR A 268 7.49 -10.98 15.72
CA TYR A 268 7.46 -11.35 17.15
C TYR A 268 7.44 -12.87 17.29
N PRO A 269 7.79 -13.43 18.44
CA PRO A 269 7.76 -14.88 18.65
C PRO A 269 6.34 -15.42 18.44
N ARG A 270 6.13 -16.23 17.40
CA ARG A 270 4.83 -16.78 17.03
C ARG A 270 4.97 -18.19 16.44
N ARG A 271 3.91 -18.95 16.56
CA ARG A 271 3.71 -20.20 15.84
C ARG A 271 2.59 -19.98 14.82
N ASN A 272 2.93 -20.05 13.56
CA ASN A 272 1.96 -20.06 12.49
C ASN A 272 1.37 -21.46 12.39
N SER A 273 0.08 -21.61 12.65
CA SER A 273 -0.58 -22.89 12.65
C SER A 273 -1.99 -22.81 12.06
N HIS A 274 -2.62 -23.97 11.93
CA HIS A 274 -3.98 -24.09 11.42
C HIS A 274 -4.82 -24.98 12.33
N ILE A 275 -6.11 -24.71 12.35
CA ILE A 275 -7.11 -25.48 13.06
C ILE A 275 -7.25 -26.84 12.36
N THR A 276 -7.13 -27.95 13.11
CA THR A 276 -7.33 -29.31 12.59
C THR A 276 -8.73 -29.83 12.85
N GLY A 277 -9.46 -29.25 13.79
CA GLY A 277 -10.84 -29.65 14.12
C GLY A 277 -11.56 -28.58 14.92
N VAL A 278 -12.87 -28.62 14.86
CA VAL A 278 -13.76 -27.71 15.61
C VAL A 278 -14.86 -28.50 16.29
N SER A 279 -15.33 -28.05 17.44
CA SER A 279 -16.49 -28.62 18.10
C SER A 279 -17.27 -27.54 18.84
N VAL A 280 -18.58 -27.77 19.03
CA VAL A 280 -19.45 -26.90 19.81
C VAL A 280 -20.17 -27.77 20.83
N ASN A 281 -20.16 -27.37 22.08
CA ASN A 281 -20.88 -28.14 23.13
C ASN A 281 -22.38 -27.80 23.19
N ALA A 282 -23.13 -28.50 24.00
CA ALA A 282 -24.57 -28.29 24.16
C ALA A 282 -24.95 -26.91 24.73
N ARG A 283 -23.98 -26.12 25.22
CA ARG A 283 -24.17 -24.75 25.71
C ARG A 283 -23.79 -23.68 24.68
N GLY A 284 -23.47 -24.10 23.44
CA GLY A 284 -23.06 -23.20 22.39
C GLY A 284 -21.60 -22.66 22.49
N ILE A 285 -20.78 -23.29 23.37
CA ILE A 285 -19.37 -22.88 23.50
C ILE A 285 -18.56 -23.55 22.40
N HIS A 286 -17.74 -22.74 21.73
CA HIS A 286 -16.90 -23.14 20.60
C HIS A 286 -15.52 -23.59 21.08
N PHE A 287 -15.06 -24.70 20.54
CA PHE A 287 -13.72 -25.24 20.74
C PHE A 287 -13.03 -25.39 19.40
N VAL A 288 -11.76 -25.03 19.37
CA VAL A 288 -10.87 -25.27 18.23
C VAL A 288 -9.77 -26.23 18.65
N MET A 289 -9.33 -27.07 17.74
CA MET A 289 -8.32 -28.09 17.97
C MET A 289 -7.17 -27.93 17.00
N ASP A 290 -5.95 -27.99 17.51
CA ASP A 290 -4.74 -28.14 16.70
C ASP A 290 -3.95 -29.37 17.14
N ALA A 291 -4.10 -30.47 16.41
CA ALA A 291 -3.42 -31.73 16.68
C ALA A 291 -1.88 -31.61 16.63
N ASN A 292 -1.37 -30.60 15.94
CA ASN A 292 0.07 -30.38 15.75
C ASN A 292 0.68 -29.40 16.76
N LEU A 293 -0.09 -28.91 17.74
CA LEU A 293 0.43 -28.01 18.77
C LEU A 293 1.47 -28.75 19.62
N ASP A 294 2.70 -28.29 19.60
CA ASP A 294 3.89 -28.98 20.12
C ASP A 294 4.25 -28.62 21.57
N PHE A 295 3.54 -27.67 22.18
CA PHE A 295 3.72 -27.28 23.59
C PHE A 295 2.39 -27.18 24.35
N ASN A 296 2.50 -27.14 25.67
CA ASN A 296 1.32 -26.97 26.55
C ASN A 296 1.12 -25.46 26.83
N ILE A 297 0.00 -24.91 26.38
CA ILE A 297 -0.35 -23.50 26.61
C ILE A 297 -0.41 -23.17 28.11
N ASN A 298 -0.93 -24.09 28.95
CA ASN A 298 -1.08 -23.86 30.39
C ASN A 298 0.27 -23.61 31.09
N ASP A 299 1.38 -24.16 30.55
CA ASP A 299 2.74 -23.96 31.10
C ASP A 299 3.39 -22.66 30.60
N LYS A 300 2.70 -21.92 29.73
CA LYS A 300 3.20 -20.73 29.02
C LYS A 300 2.37 -19.48 29.28
N LEU A 301 1.45 -19.53 30.25
CA LEU A 301 0.62 -18.38 30.61
C LEU A 301 1.49 -17.26 31.22
N THR A 302 1.09 -16.05 30.94
CA THR A 302 1.64 -14.81 31.51
C THR A 302 0.64 -14.16 32.45
N ASP A 303 0.94 -12.97 32.98
CA ASP A 303 -0.03 -12.20 33.77
C ASP A 303 -1.22 -11.71 32.92
N ASN A 304 -1.06 -11.67 31.61
CA ASN A 304 -2.12 -11.35 30.66
C ASN A 304 -2.94 -12.59 30.32
N THR A 305 -4.20 -12.41 29.95
CA THR A 305 -5.05 -13.49 29.45
C THR A 305 -4.58 -13.92 28.06
N ALA A 306 -4.25 -15.20 27.91
CA ALA A 306 -3.87 -15.79 26.64
C ALA A 306 -4.98 -15.62 25.59
N LYS A 307 -4.62 -15.30 24.37
CA LYS A 307 -5.55 -15.08 23.26
C LYS A 307 -5.17 -15.91 22.03
N ILE A 308 -6.16 -16.15 21.19
CA ILE A 308 -6.02 -16.71 19.86
C ILE A 308 -6.52 -15.70 18.84
N ALA A 309 -5.69 -15.35 17.87
CA ALA A 309 -6.06 -14.48 16.75
C ALA A 309 -6.14 -15.30 15.47
N PHE A 310 -7.25 -15.16 14.74
CA PHE A 310 -7.42 -15.83 13.46
C PHE A 310 -6.86 -15.00 12.33
N THR A 311 -6.03 -15.62 11.48
CA THR A 311 -5.37 -14.99 10.33
C THR A 311 -5.94 -15.46 9.00
N SER A 312 -6.94 -16.35 9.01
CA SER A 312 -7.72 -16.74 7.84
C SER A 312 -9.12 -17.25 8.25
N GLY A 313 -9.99 -17.45 7.26
CA GLY A 313 -11.36 -17.93 7.46
C GLY A 313 -12.34 -16.85 7.88
N LYS A 314 -13.52 -17.26 8.33
CA LYS A 314 -14.61 -16.35 8.70
C LYS A 314 -14.34 -15.50 9.95
N LEU A 315 -13.39 -15.90 10.77
CA LEU A 315 -12.98 -15.19 11.98
C LEU A 315 -11.69 -14.39 11.79
N VAL A 316 -11.26 -14.16 10.55
CA VAL A 316 -10.06 -13.38 10.26
C VAL A 316 -10.13 -12.00 10.92
N GLY A 317 -9.03 -11.59 11.58
CA GLY A 317 -8.94 -10.32 12.30
C GLY A 317 -9.54 -10.30 13.71
N TYR A 318 -10.25 -11.36 14.13
CA TYR A 318 -10.77 -11.46 15.48
C TYR A 318 -9.75 -12.10 16.42
N GLU A 319 -9.64 -11.51 17.62
CA GLU A 319 -8.86 -12.03 18.75
C GLU A 319 -9.84 -12.51 19.83
N PHE A 320 -9.74 -13.79 20.25
CA PHE A 320 -10.55 -14.34 21.32
C PHE A 320 -9.69 -14.67 22.53
N GLU A 321 -10.17 -14.38 23.73
CA GLU A 321 -9.57 -14.89 24.94
C GLU A 321 -9.71 -16.41 25.00
N ILE A 322 -8.66 -17.09 25.46
CA ILE A 322 -8.68 -18.53 25.72
C ILE A 322 -9.28 -18.76 27.10
N ALA A 323 -10.50 -19.31 27.14
CA ALA A 323 -11.18 -19.61 28.40
C ALA A 323 -10.56 -20.82 29.11
N SER A 324 -10.18 -21.86 28.34
CA SER A 324 -9.50 -23.04 28.85
C SER A 324 -8.72 -23.77 27.75
N TYR A 325 -7.68 -24.51 28.13
CA TYR A 325 -6.94 -25.38 27.23
C TYR A 325 -6.78 -26.78 27.80
N ASN A 326 -7.19 -27.78 27.03
CA ASN A 326 -6.99 -29.19 27.33
C ASN A 326 -5.83 -29.73 26.50
N HIS A 327 -4.69 -29.97 27.15
CA HIS A 327 -3.48 -30.42 26.47
C HIS A 327 -3.61 -31.83 25.87
N THR A 328 -4.32 -32.76 26.55
CA THR A 328 -4.49 -34.11 26.05
C THR A 328 -5.30 -34.17 24.77
N GLY A 329 -6.37 -33.38 24.68
CA GLY A 329 -7.21 -33.27 23.50
C GLY A 329 -6.73 -32.17 22.51
N ARG A 330 -5.72 -31.39 22.90
CA ARG A 330 -5.23 -30.23 22.16
C ARG A 330 -6.38 -29.28 21.75
N MET A 331 -7.30 -29.08 22.68
CA MET A 331 -8.51 -28.30 22.51
C MET A 331 -8.40 -26.98 23.24
N ILE A 332 -8.68 -25.89 22.52
CA ILE A 332 -8.74 -24.54 23.03
C ILE A 332 -10.20 -24.11 23.07
N GLU A 333 -10.68 -23.67 24.21
CA GLU A 333 -12.01 -23.09 24.40
C GLU A 333 -11.96 -21.59 24.11
N LEU A 334 -12.80 -21.14 23.17
CA LEU A 334 -12.92 -19.73 22.83
C LEU A 334 -13.92 -19.04 23.75
N LYS A 335 -13.51 -17.97 24.40
CA LYS A 335 -14.42 -17.12 25.14
C LYS A 335 -15.23 -16.29 24.15
N GLN A 336 -16.55 -16.44 24.19
CA GLN A 336 -17.44 -15.65 23.34
C GLN A 336 -17.34 -14.17 23.70
N GLN A 337 -17.42 -13.35 22.70
CA GLN A 337 -17.44 -11.88 22.82
C GLN A 337 -18.67 -11.32 22.10
N THR A 338 -19.14 -10.17 22.54
CA THR A 338 -20.27 -9.48 21.93
C THR A 338 -19.76 -8.29 21.13
N GLU A 339 -20.12 -8.25 19.85
CA GLU A 339 -19.82 -7.14 18.98
C GLU A 339 -21.12 -6.52 18.48
N GLY A 340 -21.44 -5.32 18.99
CA GLY A 340 -22.79 -4.76 18.82
C GLY A 340 -23.85 -5.66 19.47
N ASP A 341 -24.82 -6.12 18.67
CA ASP A 341 -25.88 -7.04 19.10
C ASP A 341 -25.59 -8.53 18.78
N VAL A 342 -24.39 -8.83 18.26
CA VAL A 342 -24.04 -10.18 17.82
C VAL A 342 -23.00 -10.80 18.72
N VAL A 343 -23.30 -12.02 19.22
CA VAL A 343 -22.32 -12.84 19.95
C VAL A 343 -21.52 -13.67 18.96
N ILE A 344 -20.19 -13.62 19.05
CA ILE A 344 -19.25 -14.39 18.23
C ILE A 344 -18.27 -15.18 19.15
N PRO A 345 -17.85 -16.40 18.74
CA PRO A 345 -18.31 -17.18 17.57
C PRO A 345 -19.77 -17.61 17.68
N ASN A 346 -20.44 -17.79 16.52
CA ASN A 346 -21.80 -18.30 16.40
C ASN A 346 -21.91 -19.25 15.19
N ASP A 347 -23.10 -19.70 14.84
CA ASP A 347 -23.30 -20.67 13.75
C ASP A 347 -22.84 -20.16 12.37
N SER A 348 -22.92 -18.86 12.13
CA SER A 348 -22.53 -18.21 10.86
C SER A 348 -21.06 -17.78 10.86
N MET A 349 -20.60 -17.23 11.99
CA MET A 349 -19.23 -16.72 12.21
C MET A 349 -18.51 -17.66 13.18
N LYS A 350 -17.87 -18.71 12.68
CA LYS A 350 -17.13 -19.72 13.46
C LYS A 350 -15.86 -20.16 12.72
N ALA A 351 -14.90 -20.65 13.47
CA ALA A 351 -13.71 -21.28 12.91
C ALA A 351 -14.05 -22.56 12.15
N GLU A 352 -13.28 -22.83 11.11
CA GLU A 352 -13.37 -24.04 10.31
C GLU A 352 -12.01 -24.77 10.30
N PRO A 353 -11.99 -26.11 10.09
CA PRO A 353 -10.72 -26.83 9.91
C PRO A 353 -9.96 -26.25 8.69
N GLY A 354 -8.67 -25.94 8.88
CA GLY A 354 -7.83 -25.28 7.89
C GLY A 354 -7.61 -23.80 8.16
N ASP A 355 -8.45 -23.15 8.98
CA ASP A 355 -8.25 -21.76 9.35
C ASP A 355 -6.92 -21.58 10.08
N ARG A 356 -6.19 -20.54 9.70
CA ARG A 356 -4.91 -20.19 10.32
C ARG A 356 -5.12 -19.33 11.55
N TYR A 357 -4.23 -19.49 12.51
CA TYR A 357 -4.27 -18.74 13.74
C TYR A 357 -2.87 -18.53 14.34
N VAL A 358 -2.77 -17.57 15.24
CA VAL A 358 -1.60 -17.32 16.09
C VAL A 358 -2.04 -17.20 17.55
N LEU A 359 -1.17 -17.61 18.45
CA LEU A 359 -1.38 -17.43 19.90
C LEU A 359 -0.72 -16.12 20.33
N LEU A 360 -1.41 -15.36 21.16
CA LEU A 360 -0.98 -14.07 21.67
C LEU A 360 -1.01 -14.05 23.20
N ASP A 361 -0.23 -13.16 23.79
CA ASP A 361 -0.15 -12.94 25.23
C ASP A 361 0.26 -14.21 26.01
N ILE A 362 1.13 -15.02 25.41
CA ILE A 362 1.74 -16.20 26.02
C ILE A 362 3.27 -16.12 25.97
N ARG A 363 3.94 -16.82 26.88
CA ARG A 363 5.38 -17.02 26.82
C ARG A 363 5.70 -18.08 25.76
N MET A 364 6.21 -17.68 24.62
CA MET A 364 6.60 -18.64 23.59
C MET A 364 7.81 -19.48 24.02
N PRO A 365 7.90 -20.75 23.59
CA PRO A 365 9.13 -21.55 23.76
C PRO A 365 10.35 -20.88 23.12
N ASP A 366 11.53 -21.10 23.71
CA ASP A 366 12.79 -20.46 23.29
C ASP A 366 13.16 -20.68 21.81
N GLU A 367 12.67 -21.74 21.20
CA GLU A 367 12.86 -22.02 19.78
C GLU A 367 12.16 -21.00 18.91
N TYR A 368 10.91 -20.65 19.24
CA TYR A 368 10.14 -19.64 18.51
C TYR A 368 10.71 -18.24 18.70
N ILE A 369 11.27 -17.96 19.89
CA ILE A 369 11.97 -16.69 20.14
C ILE A 369 13.20 -16.59 19.23
N ARG A 370 14.05 -17.64 19.20
CA ARG A 370 15.23 -17.65 18.32
C ARG A 370 14.89 -17.54 16.84
N ASN A 371 13.81 -18.20 16.40
CA ASN A 371 13.37 -18.12 15.01
C ASN A 371 12.90 -16.69 14.66
N ALA A 372 12.18 -16.04 15.56
CA ALA A 372 11.76 -14.64 15.37
C ALA A 372 12.95 -13.67 15.40
N GLU A 373 13.95 -13.89 16.25
CA GLU A 373 15.22 -13.12 16.27
C GLU A 373 15.98 -13.24 14.93
N LEU A 374 16.00 -14.43 14.33
CA LEU A 374 16.61 -14.66 13.02
C LEU A 374 15.80 -13.98 11.91
N GLU A 375 14.48 -14.13 11.91
CA GLU A 375 13.57 -13.45 10.97
C GLU A 375 13.77 -11.93 11.03
N LEU A 376 13.84 -11.37 12.25
CA LEU A 376 14.10 -9.96 12.45
C LEU A 376 15.42 -9.52 11.84
N ARG A 377 16.48 -10.31 12.04
CA ARG A 377 17.80 -10.01 11.51
C ARG A 377 17.83 -10.06 9.98
N GLU A 378 17.16 -11.03 9.37
CA GLU A 378 17.07 -11.17 7.91
C GLU A 378 16.32 -9.97 7.31
N LYS A 379 15.16 -9.63 7.82
CA LYS A 379 14.39 -8.45 7.39
C LYS A 379 15.17 -7.15 7.60
N ALA A 380 15.87 -7.04 8.73
CA ALA A 380 16.69 -5.86 9.00
C ALA A 380 17.85 -5.70 8.02
N MET A 381 18.51 -6.81 7.65
CA MET A 381 19.59 -6.78 6.67
C MET A 381 19.07 -6.40 5.27
N GLU A 382 17.95 -6.96 4.85
CA GLU A 382 17.30 -6.60 3.59
C GLU A 382 16.97 -5.10 3.56
N TYR A 383 16.28 -4.61 4.60
CA TYR A 383 15.94 -3.18 4.73
C TYR A 383 17.19 -2.28 4.74
N PHE A 384 18.25 -2.68 5.47
CA PHE A 384 19.46 -1.90 5.57
C PHE A 384 20.21 -1.81 4.23
N GLN A 385 20.18 -2.86 3.42
CA GLN A 385 20.78 -2.87 2.09
C GLN A 385 19.96 -2.05 1.10
N ASP A 386 18.64 -2.14 1.14
CA ASP A 386 17.77 -1.54 0.13
C ASP A 386 17.45 -0.07 0.41
N LYS A 387 17.21 0.28 1.66
CA LYS A 387 16.66 1.60 2.03
C LYS A 387 17.69 2.55 2.64
N CYS A 388 18.76 2.02 3.24
CA CYS A 388 19.72 2.87 3.98
C CYS A 388 20.89 3.34 3.13
N ASP A 389 20.96 3.02 1.84
CA ASP A 389 21.96 3.54 0.91
C ASP A 389 21.67 4.97 0.48
N ASP A 390 22.74 5.72 0.13
CA ASP A 390 22.62 7.04 -0.52
C ASP A 390 21.87 6.88 -1.85
N LYS A 391 20.69 7.45 -1.93
CA LYS A 391 19.86 7.39 -3.11
C LYS A 391 20.29 8.44 -4.10
N MET A 392 20.35 8.07 -5.36
CA MET A 392 20.77 8.93 -6.44
C MET A 392 19.63 9.16 -7.44
N THR A 393 19.40 10.41 -7.75
CA THR A 393 18.51 10.82 -8.84
C THR A 393 19.31 11.58 -9.89
N ALA A 394 19.15 11.20 -11.15
CA ALA A 394 19.73 11.88 -12.29
C ALA A 394 18.63 12.42 -13.20
N SER A 395 18.65 13.72 -13.49
CA SER A 395 17.77 14.32 -14.49
C SER A 395 18.58 14.53 -15.78
N VAL A 396 18.08 13.98 -16.88
CA VAL A 396 18.74 14.05 -18.19
C VAL A 396 17.75 14.44 -19.28
N SER A 397 18.24 15.14 -20.30
CA SER A 397 17.50 15.45 -21.51
C SER A 397 18.02 14.57 -22.65
N VAL A 398 17.19 13.66 -23.13
CA VAL A 398 17.53 12.73 -24.23
C VAL A 398 17.09 13.33 -25.57
N SER A 399 17.90 13.13 -26.62
CA SER A 399 17.55 13.54 -27.96
C SER A 399 16.37 12.71 -28.49
N THR A 400 15.24 13.35 -28.74
CA THR A 400 14.06 12.68 -29.33
C THR A 400 14.38 12.21 -30.76
N MET A 401 15.24 12.91 -31.50
CA MET A 401 15.69 12.45 -32.82
C MET A 401 16.42 11.12 -32.74
N TRP A 402 17.35 10.98 -31.77
CA TRP A 402 18.06 9.72 -31.55
C TRP A 402 17.09 8.59 -31.16
N LEU A 403 16.10 8.86 -30.31
CA LEU A 403 15.06 7.89 -29.93
C LEU A 403 14.27 7.41 -31.14
N LEU A 404 13.89 8.33 -32.05
CA LEU A 404 13.19 8.01 -33.29
C LEU A 404 14.06 7.21 -34.28
N GLU A 405 15.31 7.62 -34.47
CA GLU A 405 16.25 6.95 -35.39
C GLU A 405 16.58 5.52 -34.94
N THR A 406 16.68 5.30 -33.64
CA THR A 406 16.97 3.98 -33.07
C THR A 406 15.74 3.13 -32.79
N GLY A 407 14.53 3.69 -32.94
CA GLY A 407 13.28 3.03 -32.55
C GLY A 407 13.18 2.80 -31.03
N THR A 408 13.97 3.51 -30.24
CA THR A 408 13.98 3.37 -28.79
C THR A 408 12.83 4.14 -28.17
N ASN A 409 12.05 3.45 -27.34
CA ASN A 409 10.98 4.07 -26.56
C ASN A 409 11.32 3.94 -25.07
N LEU A 410 11.62 5.06 -24.43
CA LEU A 410 11.88 5.11 -22.99
C LEU A 410 10.56 5.20 -22.24
N ARG A 411 10.40 4.33 -21.25
CA ARG A 411 9.23 4.27 -20.38
C ARG A 411 9.68 4.16 -18.92
N PRO A 412 8.85 4.59 -17.97
CA PRO A 412 9.05 4.25 -16.57
C PRO A 412 9.23 2.75 -16.39
N THR A 413 9.94 2.33 -15.35
CA THR A 413 10.34 0.95 -15.00
C THR A 413 11.52 0.37 -15.79
N GLN A 414 11.86 0.92 -16.93
CA GLN A 414 13.01 0.45 -17.71
C GLN A 414 14.35 0.77 -17.03
N SER A 415 15.30 -0.16 -17.11
CA SER A 415 16.68 0.10 -16.70
C SER A 415 17.55 0.48 -17.89
N VAL A 416 18.31 1.54 -17.74
CA VAL A 416 19.25 2.06 -18.74
C VAL A 416 20.65 2.13 -18.15
N ARG A 417 21.69 2.05 -18.98
CA ARG A 417 23.06 2.27 -18.56
C ARG A 417 23.39 3.75 -18.70
N LEU A 418 23.63 4.44 -17.57
CA LEU A 418 24.03 5.84 -17.58
C LEU A 418 25.56 5.95 -17.51
N ILE A 419 26.16 6.65 -18.50
CA ILE A 419 27.61 6.79 -18.63
C ILE A 419 27.99 8.27 -18.63
N ASP A 420 28.83 8.67 -17.68
CA ASP A 420 29.52 9.96 -17.67
C ASP A 420 30.96 9.73 -17.17
N GLU A 421 31.93 9.77 -18.10
CA GLU A 421 33.34 9.48 -17.83
C GLU A 421 33.97 10.51 -16.88
N LYS A 422 33.50 11.76 -16.91
CA LYS A 422 34.04 12.85 -16.07
C LYS A 422 33.56 12.75 -14.64
N LEU A 423 32.36 12.23 -14.44
CA LEU A 423 31.79 11.96 -13.12
C LEU A 423 32.19 10.58 -12.60
N GLY A 424 32.92 9.78 -13.40
CA GLY A 424 33.23 8.38 -13.06
C GLY A 424 31.98 7.50 -12.96
N LEU A 425 30.92 7.86 -13.69
CA LEU A 425 29.64 7.21 -13.63
C LEU A 425 29.50 6.23 -14.80
N ASP A 426 29.35 4.96 -14.48
CA ASP A 426 29.01 3.90 -15.43
C ASP A 426 28.23 2.83 -14.69
N ARG A 427 26.91 3.00 -14.67
CA ARG A 427 26.04 2.07 -13.94
C ARG A 427 24.67 1.94 -14.59
N ARG A 428 23.99 0.84 -14.31
CA ARG A 428 22.58 0.69 -14.61
C ARG A 428 21.76 1.45 -13.57
N ILE A 429 20.77 2.18 -14.06
CA ILE A 429 19.84 2.97 -13.25
C ILE A 429 18.45 2.91 -13.88
N ARG A 430 17.43 3.02 -13.09
CA ARG A 430 16.04 2.87 -13.52
C ARG A 430 15.45 4.20 -13.98
N VAL A 431 14.63 4.16 -15.01
CA VAL A 431 13.78 5.26 -15.44
C VAL A 431 12.55 5.31 -14.52
N THR A 432 12.40 6.39 -13.78
CA THR A 432 11.25 6.58 -12.87
C THR A 432 10.22 7.53 -13.44
N LYS A 433 10.65 8.46 -14.31
CA LYS A 433 9.75 9.44 -14.93
C LYS A 433 10.24 9.79 -16.32
N VAL A 434 9.30 9.93 -17.26
CA VAL A 434 9.54 10.38 -18.62
C VAL A 434 8.57 11.52 -18.94
N ILE A 435 9.08 12.61 -19.48
CA ILE A 435 8.27 13.73 -20.01
C ILE A 435 8.55 13.84 -21.49
N THR A 436 7.55 13.69 -22.32
CA THR A 436 7.60 13.86 -23.77
C THR A 436 6.74 15.03 -24.22
N TYR A 437 7.09 15.62 -25.34
CA TYR A 437 6.35 16.74 -25.95
C TYR A 437 5.78 16.25 -27.30
N PRO A 438 4.67 15.52 -27.31
CA PRO A 438 4.20 14.80 -28.50
C PRO A 438 3.75 15.70 -29.65
N PHE A 439 3.45 16.98 -29.37
CA PHE A 439 2.98 17.95 -30.35
C PHE A 439 4.03 19.01 -30.73
N ASP A 440 5.29 18.78 -30.32
CA ASP A 440 6.42 19.58 -30.78
C ASP A 440 6.89 19.06 -32.16
N ASP A 441 6.63 19.83 -33.23
CA ASP A 441 7.01 19.52 -34.60
C ASP A 441 8.33 20.21 -35.01
N THR A 442 8.92 21.01 -34.13
CA THR A 442 10.19 21.68 -34.38
C THR A 442 11.36 20.74 -34.10
N PHE A 443 12.04 20.29 -35.17
CA PHE A 443 13.17 19.37 -35.11
C PHE A 443 14.32 19.79 -34.19
N HIS A 444 14.45 21.06 -33.85
CA HIS A 444 15.54 21.59 -33.04
C HIS A 444 15.26 21.65 -31.54
N ARG A 445 14.03 21.45 -31.10
CA ARG A 445 13.62 21.51 -29.68
C ARG A 445 13.12 20.19 -29.11
N ARG A 446 13.06 19.17 -29.95
CA ARG A 446 12.56 17.85 -29.49
C ARG A 446 13.50 17.25 -28.47
N ARG A 447 13.06 17.28 -27.23
CA ARG A 447 13.73 16.66 -26.10
C ARG A 447 12.77 15.76 -25.37
N THR A 448 13.30 14.68 -24.84
CA THR A 448 12.62 13.83 -23.90
C THR A 448 13.32 14.00 -22.56
N GLU A 449 12.60 14.46 -21.55
CA GLU A 449 13.17 14.64 -20.22
C GLU A 449 12.96 13.35 -19.44
N VAL A 450 14.04 12.83 -18.88
CA VAL A 450 14.04 11.53 -18.18
C VAL A 450 14.62 11.72 -16.79
N THR A 451 13.87 11.26 -15.80
CA THR A 451 14.39 11.12 -14.44
C THR A 451 14.78 9.66 -14.22
N LEU A 452 16.01 9.48 -13.83
CA LEU A 452 16.61 8.19 -13.51
C LEU A 452 16.85 8.15 -12.00
N SER A 453 16.44 7.09 -11.35
CA SER A 453 16.64 6.97 -9.90
C SER A 453 16.81 5.52 -9.48
N ASP A 454 17.52 5.31 -8.39
CA ASP A 454 17.64 4.02 -7.72
C ASP A 454 16.38 3.69 -6.90
N PHE A 455 15.45 4.64 -6.77
CA PHE A 455 14.23 4.48 -5.99
C PHE A 455 13.09 5.31 -6.60
N VAL A 456 11.86 4.94 -6.31
CA VAL A 456 10.69 5.80 -6.56
C VAL A 456 10.50 6.67 -5.32
N ALA A 457 10.61 7.98 -5.52
CA ALA A 457 10.32 8.92 -4.44
C ALA A 457 8.83 8.79 -4.10
N GLY A 458 8.52 8.12 -3.01
CA GLY A 458 7.22 8.23 -2.36
C GLY A 458 6.97 9.70 -2.10
N SER A 459 5.76 10.19 -2.34
CA SER A 459 5.49 11.60 -2.10
C SER A 459 5.76 11.89 -0.63
N LYS A 460 6.56 12.92 -0.32
CA LYS A 460 6.77 13.38 1.08
C LYS A 460 5.45 13.71 1.79
N LEU A 461 4.40 13.98 1.02
CA LEU A 461 3.02 14.12 1.47
C LEU A 461 2.37 12.78 1.87
N SER A 462 2.65 11.70 1.15
CA SER A 462 2.19 10.34 1.47
C SER A 462 2.86 9.82 2.76
N ASP A 463 4.17 10.05 2.92
CA ASP A 463 4.90 9.74 4.16
C ASP A 463 4.36 10.52 5.38
N MET A 464 4.00 11.81 5.20
CA MET A 464 3.37 12.60 6.26
C MET A 464 1.93 12.15 6.52
N ALA A 465 1.16 11.84 5.48
CA ALA A 465 -0.20 11.32 5.60
C ALA A 465 -0.21 9.93 6.24
N GLY A 466 0.72 9.05 5.87
CA GLY A 466 0.89 7.73 6.48
C GLY A 466 1.32 7.80 7.96
N ARG A 467 2.17 8.78 8.33
CA ARG A 467 2.53 9.03 9.73
C ARG A 467 1.37 9.63 10.53
N LEU A 468 0.60 10.54 9.93
CA LEU A 468 -0.60 11.11 10.54
C LEU A 468 -1.67 10.03 10.72
N SER A 469 -1.94 9.20 9.72
CA SER A 469 -2.93 8.12 9.82
C SER A 469 -2.50 7.04 10.83
N ARG A 470 -1.20 6.71 10.94
CA ARG A 470 -0.68 5.82 12.00
C ARG A 470 -0.86 6.43 13.39
N ASN A 471 -0.56 7.73 13.56
CA ASN A 471 -0.76 8.42 14.83
C ASN A 471 -2.25 8.56 15.17
N GLU A 472 -3.10 8.80 14.20
CA GLU A 472 -4.55 8.80 14.37
C GLU A 472 -5.07 7.39 14.73
N ARG A 473 -4.60 6.32 14.08
CA ARG A 473 -4.96 4.93 14.43
C ARG A 473 -4.58 4.60 15.88
N VAL A 474 -3.36 4.96 16.30
CA VAL A 474 -2.92 4.78 17.69
C VAL A 474 -3.75 5.62 18.64
N MET A 475 -4.13 6.83 18.29
CA MET A 475 -5.05 7.66 19.06
C MET A 475 -6.47 7.07 19.09
N TYR A 476 -7.02 6.65 17.96
CA TYR A 476 -8.35 6.02 17.90
C TYR A 476 -8.41 4.71 18.68
N SER A 477 -7.40 3.85 18.58
CA SER A 477 -7.33 2.62 19.39
C SER A 477 -7.22 2.91 20.87
N ARG A 478 -6.45 3.94 21.28
CA ARG A 478 -6.38 4.41 22.67
C ARG A 478 -7.68 5.05 23.12
N PHE A 479 -8.35 5.84 22.28
CA PHE A 479 -9.65 6.43 22.59
C PHE A 479 -10.74 5.36 22.72
N ARG A 480 -10.74 4.33 21.85
CA ARG A 480 -11.66 3.19 21.96
C ARG A 480 -11.43 2.43 23.27
N SER A 481 -10.20 2.07 23.57
CA SER A 481 -9.81 1.43 24.83
C SER A 481 -10.19 2.27 26.06
N HIS A 482 -9.97 3.58 26.04
CA HIS A 482 -10.39 4.47 27.13
C HIS A 482 -11.91 4.62 27.23
N ARG A 483 -12.63 4.67 26.10
CA ARG A 483 -14.11 4.72 26.09
C ARG A 483 -14.70 3.45 26.68
N ASP A 484 -14.18 2.29 26.30
CA ASP A 484 -14.63 0.99 26.81
C ASP A 484 -14.34 0.86 28.31
N GLN A 485 -13.16 1.28 28.77
CA GLN A 485 -12.83 1.37 30.21
C GLN A 485 -13.74 2.36 30.96
N THR A 486 -14.07 3.50 30.36
CA THR A 486 -14.95 4.50 30.98
C THR A 486 -16.38 3.99 31.04
N THR A 487 -16.87 3.32 30.01
CA THR A 487 -18.21 2.70 29.99
C THR A 487 -18.32 1.59 31.05
N THR A 488 -17.32 0.69 31.11
CA THR A 488 -17.27 -0.38 32.13
C THR A 488 -17.20 0.19 33.55
N ASN A 489 -16.42 1.25 33.77
CA ASN A 489 -16.35 1.93 35.08
C ASN A 489 -17.66 2.64 35.44
N THR A 490 -18.34 3.25 34.45
CA THR A 490 -19.64 3.91 34.68
C THR A 490 -20.72 2.89 35.01
N GLU A 491 -20.79 1.76 34.31
CA GLU A 491 -21.70 0.65 34.63
C GLU A 491 -21.41 0.07 36.02
N GLY A 492 -20.12 -0.08 36.38
CA GLY A 492 -19.72 -0.53 37.71
C GLY A 492 -20.11 0.45 38.81
N ILE A 493 -20.04 1.77 38.58
CA ILE A 493 -20.48 2.81 39.50
C ILE A 493 -22.01 2.80 39.62
N ASP A 494 -22.75 2.64 38.54
CA ASP A 494 -24.21 2.59 38.55
C ASP A 494 -24.73 1.32 39.30
N LEU A 495 -24.08 0.18 39.11
CA LEU A 495 -24.37 -1.04 39.86
C LEU A 495 -24.09 -0.85 41.37
N ASN A 496 -22.98 -0.25 41.74
CA ASN A 496 -22.65 0.05 43.12
C ASN A 496 -23.59 1.10 43.73
N THR A 497 -23.98 2.13 42.97
CA THR A 497 -24.94 3.13 43.42
C THR A 497 -26.33 2.54 43.62
N ASN A 498 -26.74 1.64 42.78
CA ASN A 498 -28.00 0.92 42.94
C ASN A 498 -27.98 -0.06 44.13
N SER A 499 -26.85 -0.75 44.38
CA SER A 499 -26.71 -1.62 45.56
C SER A 499 -26.69 -0.82 46.87
N ILE A 500 -26.10 0.36 46.89
CA ILE A 500 -26.11 1.29 48.00
C ILE A 500 -27.53 1.82 48.30
N ARG A 501 -28.33 2.12 47.25
CA ARG A 501 -29.74 2.55 47.44
C ARG A 501 -30.60 1.43 47.99
N TRP A 502 -30.38 0.15 47.65
CA TRP A 502 -31.08 -1.00 48.20
C TRP A 502 -30.76 -1.23 49.68
N HIS A 503 -29.58 -0.88 50.16
CA HIS A 503 -29.18 -1.01 51.58
C HIS A 503 -29.58 0.22 52.43
N SER A 504 -29.83 1.37 51.85
CA SER A 504 -30.29 2.58 52.56
C SER A 504 -31.83 2.69 52.68
N GLY A 505 -32.57 1.79 52.07
CA GLY A 505 -34.03 1.76 52.11
C GLY A 505 -34.64 0.82 53.16
N ALA A 506 -33.82 0.25 54.07
CA ALA A 506 -34.29 -0.78 55.03
C ALA A 506 -34.24 -0.32 56.52
N ASP A 507 -33.97 0.95 56.81
CA ASP A 507 -34.00 1.46 58.19
C ASP A 507 -34.82 2.76 58.24
N ASP A 508 -36.15 2.65 58.06
CA ASP A 508 -37.15 3.59 58.55
C ASP A 508 -38.52 2.86 58.62
N GLU A 509 -38.69 2.03 59.69
CA GLU A 509 -39.92 1.78 60.40
C GLU A 509 -39.61 1.44 61.88
#